data_d084cd55b5d73286fd811e642eb2e2eb
#
_entry.id   d084cd55b5d73286fd811e642eb2e2eb
#
_cell.length_a   1.000
_cell.length_b   1.000
_cell.length_c   1.000
_cell.angle_alpha   90.00
_cell.angle_beta   90.00
_cell.angle_gamma   90.00
#
_symmetry.space_group_name_H-M   'P 1'
#
loop_
_entity.id
_entity.type
_entity.pdbx_description
1 polymer ?
#
loop_
_entity_poly.entity_id
_entity_poly.type
_entity_poly.pdbx_seq_one_letter_code
_entity_poly.pdbx_strand_id
1 'polypeptide(L)'
;MNKAIFFDIDGTLVSFRTHEIVPSAYDAIAALRKKGHKVFIATGRPLHLIKGLQDARFDGYITFNGSYCLTSDGEEIYCDAIPPNELSALCQHEQQHGPYPYAFMGLDRVTVNYVNDRVIDVARLLDLPIPAVDNMDSVARDERIIQINLYTDEADESPVMQAIPHCISNRWSPLFSDINMRGNSKQHGIDLIATHYGIALKD
;
A
#
# COMPACT_ATOMS: atom_id res chain seq x y z
N MET A 1 -18.12 5.56 -25.05
CA MET A 1 -17.85 6.18 -23.74
C MET A 1 -16.43 5.83 -23.32
N ASN A 2 -15.70 6.78 -22.78
CA ASN A 2 -14.39 6.52 -22.24
C ASN A 2 -14.56 5.88 -20.84
N LYS A 3 -13.90 4.74 -20.60
CA LYS A 3 -13.96 4.02 -19.31
C LYS A 3 -12.72 4.31 -18.49
N ALA A 4 -12.84 4.20 -17.17
CA ALA A 4 -11.72 4.07 -16.25
C ALA A 4 -11.48 2.58 -15.98
N ILE A 5 -10.22 2.16 -16.07
CA ILE A 5 -9.82 0.78 -15.84
C ILE A 5 -8.73 0.80 -14.76
N PHE A 6 -8.98 0.08 -13.68
CA PHE A 6 -8.08 0.00 -12.54
C PHE A 6 -7.44 -1.39 -12.48
N PHE A 7 -6.13 -1.42 -12.41
CA PHE A 7 -5.36 -2.66 -12.31
C PHE A 7 -4.71 -2.76 -10.93
N ASP A 8 -4.87 -3.91 -10.31
CA ASP A 8 -4.00 -4.32 -9.21
C ASP A 8 -2.65 -4.78 -9.76
N ILE A 9 -1.62 -4.80 -8.91
CA ILE A 9 -0.26 -5.21 -9.28
C ILE A 9 -0.07 -6.68 -8.96
N ASP A 10 -0.12 -7.03 -7.67
CA ASP A 10 0.28 -8.33 -7.18
C ASP A 10 -0.72 -9.43 -7.54
N GLY A 11 -0.27 -10.42 -8.32
CA GLY A 11 -1.13 -11.49 -8.82
C GLY A 11 -2.05 -11.07 -9.98
N THR A 12 -2.00 -9.80 -10.44
CA THR A 12 -2.78 -9.29 -11.58
C THR A 12 -1.87 -8.88 -12.73
N LEU A 13 -1.16 -7.76 -12.60
CA LEU A 13 -0.18 -7.34 -13.62
C LEU A 13 1.16 -8.04 -13.45
N VAL A 14 1.58 -8.24 -12.20
CA VAL A 14 2.84 -8.90 -11.84
C VAL A 14 2.56 -10.28 -11.26
N SER A 15 3.14 -11.30 -11.85
CA SER A 15 3.03 -12.68 -11.35
C SER A 15 3.88 -12.87 -10.10
N PHE A 16 3.34 -13.50 -9.05
CA PHE A 16 4.11 -13.92 -7.87
C PHE A 16 5.25 -14.91 -8.19
N ARG A 17 5.19 -15.60 -9.34
CA ARG A 17 6.19 -16.59 -9.72
C ARG A 17 7.38 -16.00 -10.46
N THR A 18 7.16 -15.01 -11.32
CA THR A 18 8.20 -14.43 -12.19
C THR A 18 8.60 -13.04 -11.77
N HIS A 19 7.78 -12.36 -10.94
CA HIS A 19 7.90 -10.96 -10.56
C HIS A 19 7.98 -9.99 -11.75
N GLU A 20 7.43 -10.40 -12.89
CA GLU A 20 7.46 -9.67 -14.15
C GLU A 20 6.04 -9.48 -14.69
N ILE A 21 5.87 -8.40 -15.44
CA ILE A 21 4.67 -8.18 -16.26
C ILE A 21 4.85 -8.94 -17.59
N VAL A 22 3.80 -9.64 -18.00
CA VAL A 22 3.79 -10.28 -19.31
C VAL A 22 3.71 -9.23 -20.43
N PRO A 23 4.47 -9.38 -21.55
CA PRO A 23 4.46 -8.41 -22.65
C PRO A 23 3.06 -8.05 -23.17
N SER A 24 2.14 -9.03 -23.22
CA SER A 24 0.77 -8.82 -23.67
C SER A 24 -0.04 -7.85 -22.79
N ALA A 25 0.33 -7.69 -21.50
CA ALA A 25 -0.32 -6.71 -20.63
C ALA A 25 0.07 -5.26 -21.00
N TYR A 26 1.34 -5.02 -21.37
CA TYR A 26 1.78 -3.73 -21.91
C TYR A 26 1.01 -3.36 -23.17
N ASP A 27 0.89 -4.32 -24.11
CA ASP A 27 0.14 -4.12 -25.37
C ASP A 27 -1.33 -3.81 -25.08
N ALA A 28 -1.94 -4.52 -24.14
CA ALA A 28 -3.33 -4.30 -23.74
C ALA A 28 -3.53 -2.91 -23.12
N ILE A 29 -2.66 -2.48 -22.20
CA ILE A 29 -2.70 -1.14 -21.58
C ILE A 29 -2.55 -0.07 -22.66
N ALA A 30 -1.60 -0.21 -23.58
CA ALA A 30 -1.39 0.73 -24.68
C ALA A 30 -2.63 0.79 -25.60
N ALA A 31 -3.24 -0.36 -25.92
CA ALA A 31 -4.45 -0.44 -26.74
C ALA A 31 -5.67 0.22 -26.06
N LEU A 32 -5.84 0.06 -24.75
CA LEU A 32 -6.89 0.72 -23.97
C LEU A 32 -6.74 2.23 -24.01
N ARG A 33 -5.54 2.75 -23.78
CA ARG A 33 -5.25 4.18 -23.84
C ARG A 33 -5.46 4.76 -25.25
N LYS A 34 -5.05 4.01 -26.30
CA LYS A 34 -5.29 4.41 -27.71
C LYS A 34 -6.78 4.53 -28.03
N LYS A 35 -7.64 3.77 -27.39
CA LYS A 35 -9.11 3.86 -27.49
C LYS A 35 -9.71 5.00 -26.66
N GLY A 36 -8.88 5.79 -25.97
CA GLY A 36 -9.31 6.91 -25.14
C GLY A 36 -9.76 6.53 -23.72
N HIS A 37 -9.53 5.28 -23.31
CA HIS A 37 -9.78 4.89 -21.92
C HIS A 37 -8.70 5.44 -21.01
N LYS A 38 -9.06 5.73 -19.76
CA LYS A 38 -8.11 6.06 -18.70
C LYS A 38 -7.72 4.80 -17.93
N VAL A 39 -6.44 4.66 -17.63
CA VAL A 39 -5.89 3.46 -16.99
C VAL A 39 -5.16 3.86 -15.72
N PHE A 40 -5.49 3.19 -14.62
CA PHE A 40 -4.99 3.49 -13.28
C PHE A 40 -4.41 2.25 -12.61
N ILE A 41 -3.52 2.45 -11.66
CA ILE A 41 -3.07 1.43 -10.72
C ILE A 41 -3.87 1.56 -9.41
N ALA A 42 -4.23 0.41 -8.81
CA ALA A 42 -4.84 0.34 -7.48
C ALA A 42 -4.17 -0.78 -6.66
N THR A 43 -3.25 -0.43 -5.76
CA THR A 43 -2.37 -1.38 -5.06
C THR A 43 -2.23 -1.06 -3.58
N GLY A 44 -1.83 -2.07 -2.78
CA GLY A 44 -1.35 -1.87 -1.42
C GLY A 44 0.09 -1.36 -1.32
N ARG A 45 0.85 -1.44 -2.43
CA ARG A 45 2.25 -1.00 -2.45
C ARG A 45 2.39 0.52 -2.34
N PRO A 46 3.44 1.04 -1.68
CA PRO A 46 3.92 2.40 -1.85
C PRO A 46 4.36 2.65 -3.29
N LEU A 47 4.26 3.90 -3.77
CA LEU A 47 4.64 4.25 -5.14
C LEU A 47 6.10 3.91 -5.46
N HIS A 48 7.01 4.21 -4.53
CA HIS A 48 8.46 3.95 -4.70
C HIS A 48 8.83 2.46 -4.75
N LEU A 49 7.92 1.56 -4.34
CA LEU A 49 8.09 0.10 -4.43
C LEU A 49 7.39 -0.53 -5.64
N ILE A 50 6.76 0.26 -6.49
CA ILE A 50 6.19 -0.20 -7.75
C ILE A 50 7.31 -0.31 -8.78
N LYS A 51 7.68 -1.55 -9.11
CA LYS A 51 8.72 -1.86 -10.10
C LYS A 51 8.10 -2.52 -11.33
N GLY A 52 8.86 -2.52 -12.44
CA GLY A 52 8.51 -3.29 -13.64
C GLY A 52 7.37 -2.68 -14.48
N LEU A 53 6.86 -1.49 -14.13
CA LEU A 53 5.80 -0.80 -14.88
C LEU A 53 6.31 0.36 -15.75
N GLN A 54 7.63 0.53 -15.91
CA GLN A 54 8.26 1.72 -16.51
C GLN A 54 7.83 1.98 -17.95
N ASP A 55 7.50 0.91 -18.68
CA ASP A 55 7.08 1.00 -20.09
C ASP A 55 5.57 1.19 -20.25
N ALA A 56 4.80 1.08 -19.17
CA ALA A 56 3.37 1.34 -19.15
C ALA A 56 3.07 2.76 -18.65
N ARG A 57 2.14 3.43 -19.32
CA ARG A 57 1.68 4.75 -18.90
C ARG A 57 0.32 4.63 -18.23
N PHE A 58 0.23 5.15 -17.00
CA PHE A 58 -1.00 5.23 -16.22
C PHE A 58 -1.43 6.70 -16.09
N ASP A 59 -2.73 6.92 -15.90
CA ASP A 59 -3.29 8.27 -15.71
C ASP A 59 -3.27 8.69 -14.23
N GLY A 60 -3.05 7.75 -13.31
CA GLY A 60 -2.90 8.01 -11.87
C GLY A 60 -2.76 6.70 -11.09
N TYR A 61 -2.56 6.85 -9.79
CA TYR A 61 -2.22 5.75 -8.89
C TYR A 61 -3.03 5.85 -7.60
N ILE A 62 -3.56 4.72 -7.18
CA ILE A 62 -4.10 4.45 -5.85
C ILE A 62 -3.11 3.53 -5.17
N THR A 63 -2.47 3.99 -4.11
CA THR A 63 -1.45 3.26 -3.36
C THR A 63 -1.86 3.11 -1.90
N PHE A 64 -1.13 2.29 -1.13
CA PHE A 64 -1.42 2.02 0.28
C PHE A 64 -2.90 1.64 0.51
N ASN A 65 -3.45 0.76 -0.34
CA ASN A 65 -4.84 0.31 -0.27
C ASN A 65 -5.89 1.43 -0.33
N GLY A 66 -5.58 2.58 -0.94
CA GLY A 66 -6.49 3.73 -1.07
C GLY A 66 -6.21 4.88 -0.12
N SER A 67 -5.23 4.75 0.77
CA SER A 67 -4.85 5.83 1.69
C SER A 67 -4.04 6.94 1.01
N TYR A 68 -3.52 6.71 -0.20
CA TYR A 68 -2.80 7.71 -0.98
C TYR A 68 -3.15 7.60 -2.46
N CYS A 69 -3.65 8.71 -3.03
CA CYS A 69 -4.05 8.80 -4.43
C CYS A 69 -3.34 9.98 -5.10
N LEU A 70 -2.81 9.76 -6.30
CA LEU A 70 -2.09 10.79 -7.05
C LEU A 70 -2.33 10.67 -8.57
N THR A 71 -2.12 11.79 -9.26
CA THR A 71 -2.12 11.84 -10.74
C THR A 71 -0.84 11.24 -11.30
N SER A 72 -0.80 11.04 -12.64
CA SER A 72 0.43 10.62 -13.35
C SER A 72 1.61 11.59 -13.18
N ASP A 73 1.32 12.86 -12.94
CA ASP A 73 2.33 13.91 -12.82
C ASP A 73 2.78 14.14 -11.36
N GLY A 74 2.25 13.31 -10.42
CA GLY A 74 2.61 13.33 -9.01
C GLY A 74 1.81 14.34 -8.16
N GLU A 75 0.73 14.94 -8.70
CA GLU A 75 -0.18 15.77 -7.90
C GLU A 75 -0.93 14.90 -6.90
N GLU A 76 -0.88 15.25 -5.62
CA GLU A 76 -1.60 14.57 -4.55
C GLU A 76 -3.10 14.88 -4.65
N ILE A 77 -3.92 13.85 -4.91
CA ILE A 77 -5.39 13.95 -4.90
C ILE A 77 -5.93 13.71 -3.48
N TYR A 78 -5.32 12.75 -2.78
CA TYR A 78 -5.74 12.35 -1.44
C TYR A 78 -4.60 11.73 -0.67
N CYS A 79 -4.52 12.03 0.62
CA CYS A 79 -3.63 11.35 1.55
C CYS A 79 -4.24 11.32 2.96
N ASP A 80 -4.36 10.12 3.50
CA ASP A 80 -4.81 9.89 4.87
C ASP A 80 -3.71 9.17 5.66
N ALA A 81 -2.85 9.96 6.27
CA ALA A 81 -1.74 9.46 7.08
C ALA A 81 -2.23 9.01 8.46
N ILE A 82 -1.60 7.98 9.00
CA ILE A 82 -1.84 7.52 10.36
C ILE A 82 -1.32 8.59 11.34
N PRO A 83 -2.15 9.09 12.26
CA PRO A 83 -1.74 10.14 13.18
C PRO A 83 -0.61 9.70 14.12
N PRO A 84 0.31 10.60 14.50
CA PRO A 84 1.44 10.27 15.40
C PRO A 84 1.03 9.64 16.73
N ASN A 85 -0.14 9.95 17.26
CA ASN A 85 -0.63 9.34 18.50
C ASN A 85 -0.98 7.85 18.32
N GLU A 86 -1.53 7.43 17.19
CA GLU A 86 -1.77 6.01 16.87
C GLU A 86 -0.43 5.27 16.70
N LEU A 87 0.52 5.87 15.97
CA LEU A 87 1.86 5.28 15.80
C LEU A 87 2.59 5.15 17.14
N SER A 88 2.53 6.17 17.99
CA SER A 88 3.13 6.14 19.33
C SER A 88 2.45 5.10 20.23
N ALA A 89 1.13 4.94 20.12
CA ALA A 89 0.40 3.91 20.86
C ALA A 89 0.84 2.50 20.47
N LEU A 90 1.12 2.25 19.19
CA LEU A 90 1.68 0.98 18.72
C LEU A 90 3.08 0.73 19.31
N CYS A 91 3.97 1.73 19.28
CA CYS A 91 5.31 1.62 19.86
C CYS A 91 5.24 1.31 21.37
N GLN A 92 4.35 2.00 22.10
CA GLN A 92 4.15 1.74 23.54
C GLN A 92 3.57 0.35 23.81
N HIS A 93 2.63 -0.11 22.99
CA HIS A 93 2.08 -1.46 23.10
C HIS A 93 3.16 -2.52 22.93
N GLU A 94 4.03 -2.39 21.92
CA GLU A 94 5.15 -3.30 21.70
C GLU A 94 6.12 -3.31 22.89
N GLN A 95 6.47 -2.16 23.45
CA GLN A 95 7.33 -2.04 24.62
C GLN A 95 6.74 -2.73 25.88
N GLN A 96 5.41 -2.71 26.02
CA GLN A 96 4.71 -3.28 27.20
C GLN A 96 4.44 -4.79 27.09
N HIS A 97 4.19 -5.31 25.89
CA HIS A 97 3.72 -6.68 25.67
C HIS A 97 4.79 -7.59 25.03
N GLY A 98 5.98 -7.06 24.76
CA GLY A 98 7.10 -7.79 24.17
C GLY A 98 7.19 -7.58 22.66
N PRO A 99 8.38 -7.87 22.09
CA PRO A 99 8.68 -7.53 20.72
C PRO A 99 7.87 -8.37 19.73
N TYR A 100 7.21 -7.69 18.79
CA TYR A 100 6.66 -8.24 17.56
C TYR A 100 7.06 -7.34 16.40
N PRO A 101 7.35 -7.92 15.21
CA PRO A 101 7.83 -7.10 14.09
C PRO A 101 6.69 -6.33 13.43
N TYR A 102 6.94 -5.06 13.17
CA TYR A 102 6.08 -4.19 12.38
C TYR A 102 6.93 -3.19 11.60
N ALA A 103 6.40 -2.73 10.46
CA ALA A 103 7.04 -1.70 9.67
C ALA A 103 6.12 -0.49 9.50
N PHE A 104 6.69 0.70 9.54
CA PHE A 104 6.06 1.93 9.11
C PHE A 104 6.38 2.20 7.65
N MET A 105 5.33 2.43 6.86
CA MET A 105 5.41 2.66 5.43
C MET A 105 5.10 4.14 5.15
N GLY A 106 6.15 4.90 4.91
CA GLY A 106 6.08 6.30 4.47
C GLY A 106 6.02 6.43 2.95
N LEU A 107 5.93 7.67 2.49
CA LEU A 107 5.87 7.97 1.05
C LEU A 107 7.18 7.59 0.32
N ASP A 108 8.32 7.74 0.99
CA ASP A 108 9.64 7.59 0.37
C ASP A 108 10.42 6.38 0.85
N ARG A 109 10.09 5.84 2.02
CA ARG A 109 10.78 4.69 2.61
C ARG A 109 9.89 3.82 3.48
N VAL A 110 10.37 2.60 3.73
CA VAL A 110 9.81 1.65 4.69
C VAL A 110 10.84 1.38 5.76
N THR A 111 10.44 1.48 7.02
CA THR A 111 11.28 1.20 8.19
C THR A 111 10.64 0.13 9.06
N VAL A 112 11.45 -0.71 9.71
CA VAL A 112 11.00 -1.79 10.58
C VAL A 112 11.65 -1.66 11.96
N ASN A 113 10.94 -2.07 13.02
CA ASN A 113 11.50 -2.05 14.38
C ASN A 113 12.62 -3.07 14.56
N TYR A 114 12.50 -4.26 13.99
CA TYR A 114 13.58 -5.26 13.85
C TYR A 114 13.27 -6.26 12.74
N VAL A 115 14.30 -6.93 12.24
CA VAL A 115 14.18 -7.95 11.19
C VAL A 115 14.21 -9.34 11.82
N ASN A 116 13.25 -10.19 11.46
CA ASN A 116 13.21 -11.62 11.74
C ASN A 116 12.90 -12.41 10.46
N ASP A 117 12.81 -13.73 10.57
CA ASP A 117 12.56 -14.61 9.41
C ASP A 117 11.25 -14.26 8.68
N ARG A 118 10.21 -13.85 9.41
CA ARG A 118 8.92 -13.48 8.81
C ARG A 118 9.02 -12.21 7.96
N VAL A 119 9.75 -11.19 8.41
CA VAL A 119 10.03 -9.97 7.62
C VAL A 119 10.81 -10.33 6.36
N ILE A 120 11.80 -11.23 6.48
CA ILE A 120 12.59 -11.72 5.35
C ILE A 120 11.71 -12.49 4.36
N ASP A 121 10.82 -13.36 4.83
CA ASP A 121 9.93 -14.15 3.99
C ASP A 121 8.92 -13.28 3.25
N VAL A 122 8.39 -12.23 3.89
CA VAL A 122 7.50 -11.25 3.22
C VAL A 122 8.28 -10.47 2.16
N ALA A 123 9.50 -9.99 2.47
CA ALA A 123 10.34 -9.29 1.50
C ALA A 123 10.61 -10.18 0.27
N ARG A 124 10.90 -11.47 0.50
CA ARG A 124 11.12 -12.46 -0.58
C ARG A 124 9.82 -12.74 -1.37
N LEU A 125 8.69 -12.93 -0.68
CA LEU A 125 7.39 -13.17 -1.32
C LEU A 125 7.01 -12.06 -2.30
N LEU A 126 7.28 -10.81 -1.92
CA LEU A 126 6.88 -9.61 -2.69
C LEU A 126 8.00 -9.07 -3.60
N ASP A 127 9.16 -9.73 -3.64
CA ASP A 127 10.37 -9.25 -4.34
C ASP A 127 10.73 -7.80 -3.94
N LEU A 128 10.73 -7.54 -2.65
CA LEU A 128 11.05 -6.23 -2.08
C LEU A 128 12.37 -6.26 -1.31
N PRO A 129 13.04 -5.12 -1.15
CA PRO A 129 14.17 -5.02 -0.26
C PRO A 129 13.73 -5.24 1.20
N ILE A 130 14.61 -5.84 2.01
CA ILE A 130 14.40 -5.90 3.46
C ILE A 130 14.42 -4.46 4.00
N PRO A 131 13.38 -4.04 4.76
CA PRO A 131 13.32 -2.69 5.31
C PRO A 131 14.48 -2.39 6.24
N ALA A 132 14.93 -1.12 6.27
CA ALA A 132 15.93 -0.68 7.22
C ALA A 132 15.36 -0.65 8.65
N VAL A 133 16.18 -1.08 9.62
CA VAL A 133 15.84 -0.94 11.04
C VAL A 133 16.09 0.50 11.48
N ASP A 134 15.13 1.09 12.20
CA ASP A 134 15.22 2.45 12.70
C ASP A 134 14.54 2.58 14.08
N ASN A 135 14.72 3.73 14.72
CA ASN A 135 14.02 4.08 15.95
C ASN A 135 12.56 4.47 15.63
N MET A 136 11.63 3.58 15.94
CA MET A 136 10.23 3.73 15.57
C MET A 136 9.54 4.91 16.26
N ASP A 137 9.96 5.29 17.47
CA ASP A 137 9.45 6.49 18.14
C ASP A 137 9.85 7.78 17.41
N SER A 138 11.04 7.83 16.84
CA SER A 138 11.48 8.96 16.01
C SER A 138 10.73 8.98 14.68
N VAL A 139 10.62 7.85 14.01
CA VAL A 139 9.88 7.71 12.76
C VAL A 139 8.42 8.11 12.93
N ALA A 140 7.78 7.68 14.03
CA ALA A 140 6.38 8.03 14.36
C ALA A 140 6.15 9.55 14.53
N ARG A 141 7.16 10.29 15.00
CA ARG A 141 7.07 11.74 15.19
C ARG A 141 7.41 12.54 13.95
N ASP A 142 8.41 12.07 13.21
CA ASP A 142 9.11 12.91 12.23
C ASP A 142 8.68 12.60 10.78
N GLU A 143 7.97 11.49 10.56
CA GLU A 143 7.60 11.04 9.21
C GLU A 143 6.09 10.92 9.01
N ARG A 144 5.67 11.09 7.75
CA ARG A 144 4.30 10.88 7.31
C ARG A 144 4.09 9.41 6.98
N ILE A 145 3.53 8.66 7.92
CA ILE A 145 3.27 7.22 7.78
C ILE A 145 1.86 6.99 7.27
N ILE A 146 1.72 6.22 6.20
CA ILE A 146 0.46 5.99 5.50
C ILE A 146 -0.11 4.61 5.82
N GLN A 147 0.75 3.63 6.06
CA GLN A 147 0.38 2.25 6.33
C GLN A 147 1.35 1.64 7.33
N ILE A 148 0.87 0.67 8.10
CA ILE A 148 1.69 -0.19 8.92
C ILE A 148 1.59 -1.60 8.34
N ASN A 149 2.72 -2.32 8.22
CA ASN A 149 2.71 -3.76 8.03
C ASN A 149 2.98 -4.43 9.38
N LEU A 150 2.05 -5.26 9.82
CA LEU A 150 2.18 -6.04 11.06
C LEU A 150 2.52 -7.49 10.70
N TYR A 151 3.68 -7.97 11.13
CA TYR A 151 4.21 -9.29 10.79
C TYR A 151 3.96 -10.31 11.91
N THR A 152 2.69 -10.48 12.30
CA THR A 152 2.25 -11.41 13.34
C THR A 152 1.30 -12.47 12.78
N ASP A 153 0.97 -13.47 13.57
CA ASP A 153 -0.13 -14.38 13.27
C ASP A 153 -1.47 -13.68 13.50
N GLU A 154 -2.52 -14.17 12.86
CA GLU A 154 -3.86 -13.59 12.98
C GLU A 154 -4.36 -13.57 14.42
N ALA A 155 -4.01 -14.60 15.21
CA ALA A 155 -4.39 -14.70 16.61
C ALA A 155 -3.81 -13.56 17.49
N ASP A 156 -2.64 -13.04 17.11
CA ASP A 156 -1.92 -12.01 17.87
C ASP A 156 -2.26 -10.58 17.42
N GLU A 157 -3.09 -10.44 16.40
CA GLU A 157 -3.42 -9.15 15.80
C GLU A 157 -4.41 -8.33 16.64
N SER A 158 -5.37 -9.00 17.28
CA SER A 158 -6.46 -8.33 18.01
C SER A 158 -5.97 -7.40 19.12
N PRO A 159 -5.02 -7.78 19.99
CA PRO A 159 -4.49 -6.88 21.01
C PRO A 159 -3.81 -5.64 20.42
N VAL A 160 -3.07 -5.79 19.33
CA VAL A 160 -2.42 -4.68 18.61
C VAL A 160 -3.45 -3.71 18.08
N MET A 161 -4.51 -4.22 17.44
CA MET A 161 -5.59 -3.39 16.88
C MET A 161 -6.40 -2.64 17.94
N GLN A 162 -6.46 -3.16 19.18
CA GLN A 162 -7.07 -2.44 20.31
C GLN A 162 -6.24 -1.23 20.76
N ALA A 163 -4.92 -1.27 20.58
CA ALA A 163 -4.04 -0.14 20.90
C ALA A 163 -4.16 1.00 19.86
N ILE A 164 -4.59 0.71 18.64
CA ILE A 164 -4.73 1.66 17.53
C ILE A 164 -6.17 1.65 16.95
N PRO A 165 -7.18 2.09 17.73
CA PRO A 165 -8.60 1.87 17.43
C PRO A 165 -9.12 2.60 16.18
N HIS A 166 -8.42 3.64 15.72
CA HIS A 166 -8.80 4.36 14.50
C HIS A 166 -8.27 3.71 13.21
N CYS A 167 -7.48 2.65 13.35
CA CYS A 167 -6.97 1.87 12.24
C CYS A 167 -7.82 0.63 11.95
N ILE A 168 -7.63 0.06 10.77
CA ILE A 168 -8.22 -1.21 10.34
C ILE A 168 -7.15 -2.10 9.75
N SER A 169 -7.18 -3.38 10.08
CA SER A 169 -6.30 -4.39 9.52
C SER A 169 -6.96 -5.09 8.32
N ASN A 170 -6.17 -5.29 7.28
CA ASN A 170 -6.51 -6.04 6.09
C ASN A 170 -5.49 -7.15 5.89
N ARG A 171 -5.85 -8.37 6.30
CA ARG A 171 -4.99 -9.55 6.18
C ARG A 171 -5.33 -10.30 4.89
N TRP A 172 -4.39 -10.32 3.96
CA TRP A 172 -4.47 -11.11 2.73
C TRP A 172 -3.38 -12.18 2.61
N SER A 173 -2.48 -12.23 3.58
CA SER A 173 -1.39 -13.22 3.69
C SER A 173 -1.35 -13.79 5.12
N PRO A 174 -1.00 -15.07 5.30
CA PRO A 174 -0.77 -15.61 6.66
C PRO A 174 0.45 -14.98 7.35
N LEU A 175 1.34 -14.33 6.60
CA LEU A 175 2.60 -13.79 7.12
C LEU A 175 2.46 -12.38 7.70
N PHE A 176 1.49 -11.58 7.22
CA PHE A 176 1.34 -10.19 7.64
C PHE A 176 -0.05 -9.63 7.35
N SER A 177 -0.34 -8.49 7.93
CA SER A 177 -1.49 -7.67 7.59
C SER A 177 -1.08 -6.23 7.28
N ASP A 178 -1.85 -5.59 6.40
CA ASP A 178 -1.78 -4.17 6.09
C ASP A 178 -2.73 -3.42 7.03
N ILE A 179 -2.23 -2.42 7.74
CA ILE A 179 -3.02 -1.59 8.64
C ILE A 179 -3.06 -0.16 8.10
N ASN A 180 -4.26 0.35 7.87
CA ASN A 180 -4.52 1.71 7.38
C ASN A 180 -5.53 2.41 8.28
N MET A 181 -5.71 3.71 8.13
CA MET A 181 -6.81 4.44 8.76
C MET A 181 -8.17 3.87 8.32
N ARG A 182 -9.12 3.81 9.24
CA ARG A 182 -10.51 3.37 8.93
C ARG A 182 -11.13 4.25 7.86
N GLY A 183 -11.90 3.64 6.97
CA GLY A 183 -12.56 4.32 5.85
C GLY A 183 -11.74 4.23 4.55
N ASN A 184 -10.47 3.94 4.61
CA ASN A 184 -9.65 3.75 3.42
C ASN A 184 -9.83 2.34 2.84
N SER A 185 -9.93 2.28 1.54
CA SER A 185 -9.98 1.04 0.75
C SER A 185 -9.64 1.35 -0.70
N LYS A 186 -9.28 0.35 -1.48
CA LYS A 186 -9.11 0.52 -2.94
C LYS A 186 -10.37 1.11 -3.58
N GLN A 187 -11.57 0.73 -3.09
CA GLN A 187 -12.83 1.29 -3.57
C GLN A 187 -12.92 2.80 -3.29
N HIS A 188 -12.59 3.23 -2.07
CA HIS A 188 -12.55 4.65 -1.73
C HIS A 188 -11.59 5.43 -2.64
N GLY A 189 -10.40 4.88 -2.89
CA GLY A 189 -9.44 5.47 -3.83
C GLY A 189 -9.99 5.56 -5.26
N ILE A 190 -10.74 4.54 -5.71
CA ILE A 190 -11.42 4.56 -7.03
C ILE A 190 -12.44 5.69 -7.10
N ASP A 191 -13.24 5.88 -6.05
CA ASP A 191 -14.25 6.95 -5.97
C ASP A 191 -13.60 8.35 -6.03
N LEU A 192 -12.48 8.53 -5.34
CA LEU A 192 -11.70 9.78 -5.36
C LEU A 192 -11.10 10.07 -6.73
N ILE A 193 -10.44 9.10 -7.34
CA ILE A 193 -9.86 9.22 -8.69
C ILE A 193 -10.97 9.49 -9.71
N ALA A 194 -12.08 8.76 -9.65
CA ALA A 194 -13.20 8.97 -10.56
C ALA A 194 -13.79 10.38 -10.44
N THR A 195 -13.93 10.87 -9.21
CA THR A 195 -14.39 12.24 -8.94
C THR A 195 -13.43 13.28 -9.51
N HIS A 196 -12.12 13.12 -9.26
CA HIS A 196 -11.08 14.04 -9.76
C HIS A 196 -11.08 14.13 -11.29
N TYR A 197 -11.24 12.98 -11.98
CA TYR A 197 -11.25 12.93 -13.45
C TYR A 197 -12.64 13.13 -14.09
N GLY A 198 -13.69 13.39 -13.29
CA GLY A 198 -15.06 13.56 -13.79
C GLY A 198 -15.65 12.30 -14.45
N ILE A 199 -15.28 11.11 -13.96
CA ILE A 199 -15.71 9.81 -14.50
C ILE A 199 -16.90 9.29 -13.69
N ALA A 200 -18.00 8.97 -14.37
CA ALA A 200 -19.14 8.34 -13.69
C ALA A 200 -18.90 6.85 -13.43
N LEU A 201 -19.09 6.41 -12.18
CA LEU A 201 -18.89 5.02 -11.75
C LEU A 201 -20.10 4.12 -12.04
N LYS A 202 -20.83 4.35 -13.10
CA LYS A 202 -22.07 3.60 -13.40
C LYS A 202 -21.86 2.36 -14.27
N ASP A 203 -20.64 2.14 -14.77
CA ASP A 203 -20.38 1.10 -15.80
C ASP A 203 -19.09 0.34 -15.55
#